data_8bca832108986fe302475eefb8031506
#
_entry.id   8bca832108986fe302475eefb8031506
#
_cell.length_a   1.000
_cell.length_b   1.000
_cell.length_c   1.000
_cell.angle_alpha   90.00
_cell.angle_beta   90.00
_cell.angle_gamma   90.00
#
_symmetry.space_group_name_H-M   'P 1'
#
loop_
_entity.id
_entity.type
_entity.pdbx_description
1 polymer ?
#
loop_
_entity_poly.entity_id
_entity_poly.type
_entity_poly.pdbx_seq_one_letter_code
_entity_poly.pdbx_strand_id
1 'polypeptide(L)' 'MMQKKSLADEVVEHIRKQIEVGELNEEEKLPTEPELMKLFGVGRSTIREAVKTLSNMGF' A
#
# COMPACT_ATOMS: atom_id res chain seq x y z
N MET A 1 12.25 10.29 19.67
CA MET A 1 12.75 9.07 19.04
C MET A 1 12.00 8.77 17.76
N MET A 2 12.73 8.61 16.71
CA MET A 2 12.12 8.38 15.41
C MET A 2 12.07 6.90 15.11
N GLN A 3 10.93 6.47 14.66
CA GLN A 3 10.80 5.10 14.19
C GLN A 3 10.98 5.09 12.69
N LYS A 4 11.78 4.17 12.23
CA LYS A 4 11.92 3.96 10.82
C LYS A 4 10.71 3.21 10.32
N LYS A 5 10.10 3.72 9.28
CA LYS A 5 9.00 3.01 8.64
C LYS A 5 9.57 1.91 7.78
N SER A 6 8.92 0.77 7.81
CA SER A 6 9.30 -0.31 6.92
C SER A 6 8.86 0.04 5.50
N LEU A 7 9.37 -0.70 4.52
CA LEU A 7 8.94 -0.51 3.15
C LEU A 7 7.44 -0.76 3.01
N ALA A 8 6.94 -1.76 3.75
CA ALA A 8 5.51 -2.04 3.72
C ALA A 8 4.70 -0.86 4.25
N ASP A 9 5.20 -0.23 5.30
CA ASP A 9 4.51 0.94 5.87
C ASP A 9 4.45 2.08 4.87
N GLU A 10 5.52 2.30 4.12
CA GLU A 10 5.54 3.34 3.11
C GLU A 10 4.52 3.07 2.02
N VAL A 11 4.42 1.82 1.60
CA VAL A 11 3.44 1.44 0.59
C VAL A 11 2.03 1.69 1.10
N VAL A 12 1.77 1.29 2.35
CA VAL A 12 0.45 1.48 2.95
C VAL A 12 0.09 2.95 2.98
N GLU A 13 1.00 3.80 3.43
CA GLU A 13 0.72 5.22 3.51
C GLU A 13 0.45 5.82 2.14
N HIS A 14 1.20 5.38 1.15
CA HIS A 14 1.00 5.90 -0.19
C HIS A 14 -0.38 5.55 -0.72
N ILE A 15 -0.80 4.30 -0.53
CA ILE A 15 -2.10 3.84 -0.99
C ILE A 15 -3.21 4.55 -0.23
N ARG A 16 -3.07 4.67 1.09
CA ARG A 16 -4.07 5.37 1.89
C ARG A 16 -4.25 6.80 1.43
N LYS A 17 -3.14 7.46 1.15
CA LYS A 17 -3.21 8.84 0.71
C LYS A 17 -3.94 8.96 -0.61
N GLN A 18 -3.70 8.03 -1.53
CA GLN A 18 -4.38 8.07 -2.81
C GLN A 18 -5.89 7.89 -2.66
N ILE A 19 -6.28 7.03 -1.73
CA ILE A 19 -7.70 6.83 -1.46
C ILE A 19 -8.31 8.09 -0.84
N GLU A 20 -7.60 8.68 0.10
CA GLU A 20 -8.09 9.87 0.80
C GLU A 20 -8.26 11.06 -0.12
N VAL A 21 -7.38 11.22 -1.08
CA VAL A 21 -7.50 12.36 -2.00
C VAL A 21 -8.38 12.03 -3.20
N GLY A 22 -8.94 10.85 -3.24
CA GLY A 22 -9.90 10.49 -4.27
C GLY A 22 -9.30 10.02 -5.57
N GLU A 23 -8.00 9.78 -5.61
CA GLU A 23 -7.37 9.27 -6.82
C GLU A 23 -7.69 7.80 -7.04
N LEU A 24 -7.92 7.08 -5.94
CA LEU A 24 -8.40 5.71 -5.99
C LEU A 24 -9.68 5.67 -5.19
N ASN A 25 -10.74 5.13 -5.76
CA ASN A 25 -11.94 4.92 -4.97
C ASN A 25 -12.19 3.45 -4.77
N GLU A 26 -13.13 3.18 -3.85
CA GLU A 26 -13.37 1.80 -3.45
C GLU A 26 -13.88 0.95 -4.61
N GLU A 27 -14.53 1.61 -5.56
CA GLU A 27 -15.07 0.89 -6.69
C GLU A 27 -14.01 0.53 -7.71
N GLU A 28 -12.91 1.26 -7.69
CA GLU A 28 -11.82 0.96 -8.59
C GLU A 28 -10.92 -0.06 -7.96
N LYS A 29 -10.47 -0.99 -8.76
CA LYS A 29 -9.59 -2.02 -8.25
C LYS A 29 -8.22 -1.44 -7.94
N LEU A 30 -7.69 -1.83 -6.81
CA LEU A 30 -6.33 -1.51 -6.50
C LEU A 30 -5.42 -2.22 -7.51
N PRO A 31 -4.22 -1.66 -7.74
CA PRO A 31 -3.27 -2.34 -8.60
C PRO A 31 -2.98 -3.74 -8.08
N THR A 32 -2.66 -4.64 -8.98
CA THR A 32 -2.29 -5.99 -8.58
C THR A 32 -0.96 -5.99 -7.86
N GLU A 33 -0.66 -7.10 -7.18
CA GLU A 33 0.62 -7.21 -6.49
C GLU A 33 1.80 -6.98 -7.44
N PRO A 34 1.86 -7.60 -8.61
CA PRO A 34 2.95 -7.32 -9.53
C PRO A 34 3.06 -5.86 -9.92
N GLU A 35 1.94 -5.20 -10.09
CA GLU A 35 1.95 -3.78 -10.43
C GLU A 35 2.47 -2.94 -9.28
N LEU A 36 2.08 -3.27 -8.06
CA LEU A 36 2.57 -2.57 -6.89
C LEU A 36 4.06 -2.78 -6.71
N MET A 37 4.54 -3.99 -6.95
CA MET A 37 5.96 -4.28 -6.87
C MET A 37 6.74 -3.40 -7.83
N LYS A 38 6.23 -3.23 -9.02
CA LYS A 38 6.86 -2.41 -10.03
C LYS A 38 6.85 -0.94 -9.64
N LEU A 39 5.70 -0.49 -9.17
CA LEU A 39 5.50 0.90 -8.81
C LEU A 39 6.43 1.33 -7.69
N PHE A 40 6.56 0.51 -6.68
CA PHE A 40 7.32 0.88 -5.49
C PHE A 40 8.73 0.30 -5.48
N GLY A 41 9.03 -0.59 -6.42
CA GLY A 41 10.36 -1.17 -6.47
C GLY A 41 10.67 -2.06 -5.28
N VAL A 42 9.69 -2.80 -4.80
CA VAL A 42 9.85 -3.65 -3.62
C VAL A 42 9.50 -5.08 -3.97
N GLY A 43 9.83 -5.98 -3.07
CA GLY A 43 9.57 -7.40 -3.29
C GLY A 43 8.14 -7.78 -2.95
N ARG A 44 7.80 -9.03 -3.32
CA ARG A 44 6.45 -9.54 -3.09
C ARG A 44 6.10 -9.57 -1.61
N SER A 45 7.05 -9.97 -0.77
CA SER A 45 6.79 -10.04 0.67
C SER A 45 6.35 -8.69 1.22
N THR A 46 7.01 -7.64 0.78
CA THR A 46 6.67 -6.29 1.24
C THR A 46 5.27 -5.91 0.81
N ILE A 47 4.91 -6.22 -0.44
CA ILE A 47 3.58 -5.90 -0.94
C ILE A 47 2.52 -6.70 -0.20
N ARG A 48 2.77 -7.97 0.07
CA ARG A 48 1.79 -8.78 0.78
C ARG A 48 1.56 -8.27 2.20
N GLU A 49 2.63 -7.84 2.87
CA GLU A 49 2.49 -7.24 4.19
C GLU A 49 1.69 -5.96 4.14
N ALA A 50 1.94 -5.14 3.12
CA ALA A 50 1.21 -3.89 2.98
C ALA A 50 -0.27 -4.15 2.76
N VAL A 51 -0.60 -5.11 1.90
CA VAL A 51 -1.98 -5.44 1.63
C VAL A 51 -2.66 -5.97 2.90
N LYS A 52 -1.95 -6.79 3.65
CA LYS A 52 -2.48 -7.32 4.89
C LYS A 52 -2.76 -6.19 5.88
N THR A 53 -1.84 -5.25 5.98
CA THR A 53 -2.02 -4.12 6.87
C THR A 53 -3.23 -3.28 6.46
N LEU A 54 -3.37 -3.03 5.17
CA LEU A 54 -4.52 -2.28 4.67
C LEU A 54 -5.82 -3.00 5.00
N SER A 55 -5.83 -4.30 4.84
CA SER A 55 -7.02 -5.09 5.15
C SER A 55 -7.38 -4.94 6.62
N ASN A 56 -6.38 -4.97 7.49
CA ASN A 56 -6.62 -4.81 8.93
C ASN A 56 -7.14 -3.42 9.27
N MET A 57 -6.83 -2.45 8.44
CA MET A 57 -7.29 -1.08 8.64
C MET A 57 -8.69 -0.84 8.06
N GLY A 58 -9.24 -1.83 7.39
CA GLY A 58 -10.58 -1.72 6.86
C GLY A 58 -10.68 -1.20 5.43
N PHE A 59 -9.58 -1.23 4.71
CA PHE A 59 -9.60 -0.77 3.32
C PHE A 59 -9.91 -1.89 2.33
#